data_35206d2fcb2e520f2846fab932db1759
#
_entry.id   35206d2fcb2e520f2846fab932db1759
#
_cell.length_a   1.000
_cell.length_b   1.000
_cell.length_c   1.000
_cell.angle_alpha   90.00
_cell.angle_beta   90.00
_cell.angle_gamma   90.00
#
_symmetry.space_group_name_H-M   'P 1'
#
loop_
_entity.id
_entity.type
_entity.pdbx_description
1 polymer ?
#
loop_
_entity_poly.entity_id
_entity_poly.type
_entity_poly.pdbx_seq_one_letter_code
_entity_poly.pdbx_strand_id
1 'polypeptide(L)'
;MKSQASDPCKRVIVLDTSAFLAGFDPFSLGAEQVTVPKVEEEIRRKSMIKMRFETAIESGKLKVKAPSQEFSNSAKTSASKVGDSFKLSEADMQLLALALELKAEGYTPQIVTDDYSIQNVATQMGIEFLALATFGIKRLLEWIRYCPACHREYHADCKTKECQVCGTELMRKPRRTAKNLKR
;
A
#
# COMPACT_ATOMS: atom_id res chain seq x y z
N MET A 1 -13.57 -35.76 -22.56
CA MET A 1 -12.63 -34.65 -22.34
C MET A 1 -13.35 -33.64 -21.44
N LYS A 2 -13.03 -33.63 -20.14
CA LYS A 2 -13.60 -32.68 -19.19
C LYS A 2 -12.75 -31.40 -19.30
N SER A 3 -13.36 -30.29 -19.72
CA SER A 3 -12.79 -28.97 -19.69
C SER A 3 -12.44 -28.64 -18.24
N GLN A 4 -11.14 -28.43 -17.96
CA GLN A 4 -10.69 -27.84 -16.71
C GLN A 4 -11.23 -26.41 -16.67
N ALA A 5 -12.29 -26.21 -15.89
CA ALA A 5 -12.69 -24.87 -15.47
C ALA A 5 -11.48 -24.27 -14.71
N SER A 6 -10.95 -23.18 -15.24
CA SER A 6 -9.94 -22.36 -14.56
C SER A 6 -10.47 -22.02 -13.16
N ASP A 7 -9.75 -22.47 -12.15
CA ASP A 7 -10.00 -22.12 -10.74
C ASP A 7 -10.12 -20.58 -10.65
N PRO A 8 -11.22 -20.02 -10.10
CA PRO A 8 -11.33 -18.57 -9.98
C PRO A 8 -10.17 -18.11 -9.11
N CYS A 9 -9.37 -17.20 -9.66
CA CYS A 9 -8.16 -16.64 -9.05
C CYS A 9 -8.45 -16.33 -7.56
N LYS A 10 -7.79 -17.06 -6.65
CA LYS A 10 -8.13 -17.09 -5.23
C LYS A 10 -7.89 -15.73 -4.60
N ARG A 11 -8.96 -15.02 -4.24
CA ARG A 11 -8.88 -13.69 -3.65
C ARG A 11 -8.28 -13.75 -2.25
N VAL A 12 -7.31 -12.88 -1.97
CA VAL A 12 -6.69 -12.72 -0.64
C VAL A 12 -6.77 -11.24 -0.23
N ILE A 13 -7.21 -11.02 1.00
CA ILE A 13 -7.35 -9.67 1.56
C ILE A 13 -6.11 -9.35 2.39
N VAL A 14 -5.42 -8.28 2.05
CA VAL A 14 -4.24 -7.77 2.78
C VAL A 14 -4.69 -6.61 3.65
N LEU A 15 -4.60 -6.75 4.97
CA LEU A 15 -5.15 -5.79 5.93
C LEU A 15 -4.08 -4.87 6.49
N ASP A 16 -4.30 -3.58 6.35
CA ASP A 16 -3.54 -2.50 6.97
C ASP A 16 -4.05 -2.16 8.38
N THR A 17 -3.26 -1.46 9.17
CA THR A 17 -3.65 -0.93 10.49
C THR A 17 -4.91 -0.05 10.39
N SER A 18 -5.02 0.78 9.33
CA SER A 18 -6.17 1.66 9.10
C SER A 18 -7.48 0.89 8.93
N ALA A 19 -7.45 -0.31 8.35
CA ALA A 19 -8.63 -1.17 8.20
C ALA A 19 -9.22 -1.53 9.58
N PHE A 20 -8.37 -1.92 10.53
CA PHE A 20 -8.82 -2.25 11.89
C PHE A 20 -9.32 -1.01 12.64
N LEU A 21 -8.70 0.14 12.45
CA LEU A 21 -9.13 1.42 13.02
C LEU A 21 -10.49 1.86 12.46
N ALA A 22 -10.75 1.60 11.17
CA ALA A 22 -12.04 1.86 10.52
C ALA A 22 -13.13 0.86 10.92
N GLY A 23 -12.81 -0.13 11.76
CA GLY A 23 -13.78 -1.11 12.26
C GLY A 23 -13.96 -2.34 11.38
N PHE A 24 -13.02 -2.64 10.49
CA PHE A 24 -13.04 -3.88 9.71
C PHE A 24 -13.16 -5.10 10.63
N ASP A 25 -14.10 -5.97 10.32
CA ASP A 25 -14.33 -7.22 11.06
C ASP A 25 -13.81 -8.42 10.25
N PRO A 26 -12.70 -9.07 10.69
CA PRO A 26 -12.16 -10.24 10.03
C PRO A 26 -13.14 -11.41 9.92
N PHE A 27 -14.13 -11.49 10.80
CA PHE A 27 -15.12 -12.58 10.81
C PHE A 27 -16.25 -12.37 9.80
N SER A 28 -16.38 -11.16 9.23
CA SER A 28 -17.44 -10.82 8.26
C SER A 28 -17.19 -11.41 6.86
N LEU A 29 -15.96 -11.82 6.53
CA LEU A 29 -15.59 -12.29 5.20
C LEU A 29 -15.11 -13.76 5.22
N GLY A 30 -15.48 -14.50 4.16
CA GLY A 30 -15.01 -15.87 3.94
C GLY A 30 -13.66 -15.98 3.22
N ALA A 31 -13.16 -14.87 2.66
CA ALA A 31 -11.87 -14.84 1.96
C ALA A 31 -10.69 -15.00 2.93
N GLU A 32 -9.57 -15.52 2.43
CA GLU A 32 -8.32 -15.58 3.18
C GLU A 32 -7.83 -14.15 3.48
N GLN A 33 -7.41 -13.92 4.72
CA GLN A 33 -6.98 -12.62 5.19
C GLN A 33 -5.56 -12.70 5.72
N VAL A 34 -4.73 -11.76 5.32
CA VAL A 34 -3.33 -11.70 5.74
C VAL A 34 -2.96 -10.27 6.14
N THR A 35 -1.96 -10.17 6.98
CA THR A 35 -1.30 -8.91 7.34
C THR A 35 0.20 -9.15 7.53
N VAL A 36 0.94 -8.12 7.88
CA VAL A 36 2.40 -8.18 8.02
C VAL A 36 2.83 -7.96 9.48
N PRO A 37 4.04 -8.41 9.88
CA PRO A 37 4.53 -8.28 11.24
C PRO A 37 4.55 -6.83 11.76
N LYS A 38 4.86 -5.85 10.89
CA LYS A 38 4.87 -4.45 11.32
C LYS A 38 3.49 -3.89 11.66
N VAL A 39 2.44 -4.31 10.95
CA VAL A 39 1.05 -3.99 11.30
C VAL A 39 0.69 -4.64 12.64
N GLU A 40 1.08 -5.89 12.88
CA GLU A 40 0.89 -6.55 14.18
C GLU A 40 1.56 -5.77 15.32
N GLU A 41 2.83 -5.33 15.13
CA GLU A 41 3.55 -4.51 16.12
C GLU A 41 2.81 -3.19 16.42
N GLU A 42 2.27 -2.52 15.41
CA GLU A 42 1.51 -1.29 15.56
C GLU A 42 0.20 -1.51 16.34
N ILE A 43 -0.53 -2.57 16.01
CA ILE A 43 -1.82 -2.89 16.65
C ILE A 43 -1.62 -3.29 18.10
N ARG A 44 -0.56 -4.04 18.42
CA ARG A 44 -0.25 -4.44 19.81
C ARG A 44 -0.07 -3.24 20.75
N ARG A 45 0.29 -2.08 20.23
CA ARG A 45 0.41 -0.81 20.98
C ARG A 45 -0.92 -0.07 21.16
N LYS A 46 -2.00 -0.52 20.48
CA LYS A 46 -3.32 0.14 20.45
C LYS A 46 -4.35 -0.74 21.15
N SER A 47 -4.67 -0.45 22.41
CA SER A 47 -5.51 -1.31 23.28
C SER A 47 -6.92 -1.59 22.72
N MET A 48 -7.55 -0.63 22.03
CA MET A 48 -8.94 -0.76 21.57
C MET A 48 -9.17 -1.82 20.47
N ILE A 49 -8.19 -2.05 19.62
CA ILE A 49 -8.33 -2.99 18.47
C ILE A 49 -7.57 -4.30 18.70
N LYS A 50 -6.69 -4.33 19.71
CA LYS A 50 -5.80 -5.46 20.00
C LYS A 50 -6.56 -6.76 20.21
N MET A 51 -7.59 -6.75 21.05
CA MET A 51 -8.36 -7.97 21.37
C MET A 51 -8.97 -8.61 20.12
N ARG A 52 -9.64 -7.82 19.27
CA ARG A 52 -10.23 -8.32 18.02
C ARG A 52 -9.20 -8.88 17.06
N PHE A 53 -8.05 -8.23 16.96
CA PHE A 53 -6.92 -8.66 16.14
C PHE A 53 -6.36 -10.01 16.62
N GLU A 54 -6.07 -10.14 17.93
CA GLU A 54 -5.55 -11.36 18.53
C GLU A 54 -6.55 -12.52 18.37
N THR A 55 -7.85 -12.29 18.62
CA THR A 55 -8.89 -13.30 18.40
C THR A 55 -8.94 -13.76 16.92
N ALA A 56 -8.75 -12.85 15.97
CA ALA A 56 -8.73 -13.20 14.56
C ALA A 56 -7.51 -14.06 14.18
N ILE A 57 -6.35 -13.82 14.79
CA ILE A 57 -5.16 -14.66 14.60
C ILE A 57 -5.35 -16.03 15.24
N GLU A 58 -5.77 -16.08 16.50
CA GLU A 58 -5.98 -17.34 17.25
C GLU A 58 -7.00 -18.24 16.58
N SER A 59 -8.05 -17.68 16.00
CA SER A 59 -9.07 -18.43 15.24
C SER A 59 -8.63 -18.84 13.83
N GLY A 60 -7.43 -18.44 13.38
CA GLY A 60 -6.92 -18.70 12.03
C GLY A 60 -7.61 -17.92 10.90
N LYS A 61 -8.45 -16.92 11.24
CA LYS A 61 -9.10 -16.03 10.27
C LYS A 61 -8.14 -15.03 9.67
N LEU A 62 -7.13 -14.59 10.42
CA LEU A 62 -6.09 -13.68 10.01
C LEU A 62 -4.73 -14.34 10.17
N LYS A 63 -3.90 -14.30 9.13
CA LYS A 63 -2.53 -14.80 9.17
C LYS A 63 -1.54 -13.64 9.10
N VAL A 64 -0.45 -13.72 9.86
CA VAL A 64 0.66 -12.78 9.75
C VAL A 64 1.74 -13.41 8.87
N LYS A 65 2.06 -12.76 7.74
CA LYS A 65 3.05 -13.25 6.76
C LYS A 65 4.06 -12.13 6.47
N ALA A 66 5.34 -12.39 6.67
CA ALA A 66 6.41 -11.48 6.27
C ALA A 66 6.69 -11.64 4.76
N PRO A 67 6.80 -10.55 3.99
CA PRO A 67 7.19 -10.62 2.59
C PRO A 67 8.67 -11.00 2.46
N SER A 68 9.05 -11.60 1.33
CA SER A 68 10.45 -11.85 1.02
C SER A 68 11.20 -10.56 0.67
N GLN A 69 12.52 -10.62 0.78
CA GLN A 69 13.40 -9.46 0.50
C GLN A 69 13.31 -8.99 -0.95
N GLU A 70 13.10 -9.91 -1.89
CA GLU A 70 12.96 -9.62 -3.31
C GLU A 70 11.76 -8.72 -3.57
N PHE A 71 10.58 -9.08 -3.04
CA PHE A 71 9.36 -8.28 -3.20
C PHE A 71 9.42 -6.97 -2.40
N SER A 72 10.14 -6.94 -1.27
CA SER A 72 10.42 -5.70 -0.55
C SER A 72 11.21 -4.70 -1.40
N ASN A 73 12.20 -5.15 -2.17
CA ASN A 73 12.95 -4.30 -3.09
C ASN A 73 12.09 -3.84 -4.27
N SER A 74 11.23 -4.72 -4.80
CA SER A 74 10.30 -4.41 -5.89
C SER A 74 9.26 -3.37 -5.47
N ALA A 75 8.72 -3.46 -4.25
CA ALA A 75 7.82 -2.47 -3.68
C ALA A 75 8.49 -1.09 -3.53
N LYS A 76 9.72 -1.04 -3.02
CA LYS A 76 10.52 0.19 -2.94
C LYS A 76 10.71 0.86 -4.30
N THR A 77 11.05 0.08 -5.32
CA THR A 77 11.21 0.58 -6.70
C THR A 77 9.91 1.16 -7.24
N SER A 78 8.77 0.50 -6.98
CA SER A 78 7.45 0.99 -7.40
C SER A 78 7.04 2.28 -6.68
N ALA A 79 7.31 2.38 -5.38
CA ALA A 79 7.07 3.59 -4.59
C ALA A 79 7.91 4.77 -5.09
N SER A 80 9.18 4.54 -5.45
CA SER A 80 10.06 5.56 -6.03
C SER A 80 9.54 6.09 -7.37
N LYS A 81 8.99 5.22 -8.22
CA LYS A 81 8.44 5.63 -9.54
C LYS A 81 7.32 6.65 -9.42
N VAL A 82 6.50 6.58 -8.38
CA VAL A 82 5.40 7.54 -8.14
C VAL A 82 5.79 8.63 -7.13
N GLY A 83 7.00 8.57 -6.58
CA GLY A 83 7.52 9.56 -5.64
C GLY A 83 6.88 9.50 -4.25
N ASP A 84 6.36 8.33 -3.83
CA ASP A 84 5.77 8.11 -2.51
C ASP A 84 6.71 7.43 -1.51
N SER A 85 7.93 7.04 -1.91
CA SER A 85 8.90 6.30 -1.10
C SER A 85 9.20 6.94 0.27
N PHE A 86 9.20 8.27 0.37
CA PHE A 86 9.44 8.99 1.63
C PHE A 86 8.23 9.13 2.55
N LYS A 87 7.04 8.78 2.06
CA LYS A 87 5.80 8.88 2.84
C LYS A 87 5.39 7.56 3.45
N LEU A 88 5.85 6.47 2.87
CA LEU A 88 5.49 5.14 3.29
C LEU A 88 6.34 4.70 4.49
N SER A 89 5.67 4.23 5.52
CA SER A 89 6.30 3.58 6.67
C SER A 89 6.87 2.21 6.30
N GLU A 90 7.57 1.57 7.23
CA GLU A 90 8.03 0.20 7.06
C GLU A 90 6.86 -0.80 6.97
N ALA A 91 5.77 -0.56 7.72
CA ALA A 91 4.57 -1.37 7.66
C ALA A 91 3.90 -1.29 6.28
N ASP A 92 3.77 -0.08 5.72
CA ASP A 92 3.21 0.15 4.39
C ASP A 92 4.02 -0.56 3.31
N MET A 93 5.35 -0.49 3.41
CA MET A 93 6.25 -1.17 2.48
C MET A 93 6.13 -2.69 2.56
N GLN A 94 5.98 -3.25 3.77
CA GLN A 94 5.75 -4.68 3.93
C GLN A 94 4.40 -5.11 3.35
N LEU A 95 3.32 -4.34 3.55
CA LEU A 95 2.00 -4.62 2.97
C LEU A 95 2.04 -4.65 1.45
N LEU A 96 2.65 -3.66 0.83
CA LEU A 96 2.81 -3.58 -0.63
C LEU A 96 3.66 -4.74 -1.17
N ALA A 97 4.75 -5.09 -0.48
CA ALA A 97 5.61 -6.20 -0.84
C ALA A 97 4.88 -7.55 -0.74
N LEU A 98 4.13 -7.78 0.35
CA LEU A 98 3.33 -8.99 0.52
C LEU A 98 2.26 -9.13 -0.57
N ALA A 99 1.59 -8.03 -0.91
CA ALA A 99 0.60 -8.04 -1.98
C ALA A 99 1.22 -8.35 -3.35
N LEU A 100 2.44 -7.85 -3.64
CA LEU A 100 3.18 -8.24 -4.85
C LEU A 100 3.54 -9.72 -4.87
N GLU A 101 4.03 -10.25 -3.75
CA GLU A 101 4.39 -11.66 -3.60
C GLU A 101 3.18 -12.57 -3.86
N LEU A 102 2.04 -12.28 -3.21
CA LEU A 102 0.80 -13.00 -3.42
C LEU A 102 0.33 -12.96 -4.88
N LYS A 103 0.47 -11.80 -5.55
CA LYS A 103 0.15 -11.66 -6.97
C LYS A 103 1.05 -12.52 -7.84
N ALA A 104 2.34 -12.61 -7.54
CA ALA A 104 3.28 -13.48 -8.24
C ALA A 104 3.00 -14.97 -8.00
N GLU A 105 2.49 -15.33 -6.82
CA GLU A 105 2.01 -16.67 -6.47
C GLU A 105 0.68 -17.05 -7.17
N GLY A 106 0.08 -16.15 -7.97
CA GLY A 106 -1.15 -16.40 -8.71
C GLY A 106 -2.45 -16.07 -7.96
N TYR A 107 -2.37 -15.41 -6.79
CA TYR A 107 -3.53 -14.88 -6.10
C TYR A 107 -3.99 -13.55 -6.68
N THR A 108 -5.23 -13.15 -6.32
CA THR A 108 -5.74 -11.79 -6.55
C THR A 108 -5.76 -11.03 -5.22
N PRO A 109 -4.65 -10.38 -4.83
CA PRO A 109 -4.60 -9.64 -3.59
C PRO A 109 -5.41 -8.35 -3.70
N GLN A 110 -6.14 -8.01 -2.61
CA GLN A 110 -6.78 -6.72 -2.43
C GLN A 110 -6.33 -6.11 -1.10
N ILE A 111 -5.71 -4.92 -1.15
CA ILE A 111 -5.27 -4.22 0.05
C ILE A 111 -6.44 -3.41 0.62
N VAL A 112 -6.73 -3.57 1.91
CA VAL A 112 -7.71 -2.73 2.62
C VAL A 112 -6.96 -1.67 3.40
N THR A 113 -7.03 -0.43 2.94
CA THR A 113 -6.33 0.72 3.52
C THR A 113 -7.00 2.03 3.18
N ASP A 114 -6.99 2.97 4.11
CA ASP A 114 -7.40 4.36 3.93
C ASP A 114 -6.23 5.32 3.66
N ASP A 115 -4.98 4.81 3.63
CA ASP A 115 -3.81 5.63 3.28
C ASP A 115 -3.71 5.83 1.76
N TYR A 116 -3.80 7.09 1.33
CA TYR A 116 -3.69 7.47 -0.08
C TYR A 116 -2.32 7.14 -0.70
N SER A 117 -1.24 7.10 0.07
CA SER A 117 0.09 6.76 -0.43
C SER A 117 0.19 5.28 -0.76
N ILE A 118 -0.36 4.40 0.10
CA ILE A 118 -0.46 2.96 -0.18
C ILE A 118 -1.34 2.72 -1.41
N GLN A 119 -2.52 3.35 -1.47
CA GLN A 119 -3.44 3.24 -2.60
C GLN A 119 -2.78 3.64 -3.92
N ASN A 120 -2.01 4.73 -3.91
CA ASN A 120 -1.30 5.24 -5.09
C ASN A 120 -0.25 4.25 -5.59
N VAL A 121 0.57 3.69 -4.70
CA VAL A 121 1.58 2.68 -5.07
C VAL A 121 0.93 1.35 -5.47
N ALA A 122 -0.10 0.89 -4.76
CA ALA A 122 -0.87 -0.30 -5.14
C ALA A 122 -1.42 -0.19 -6.57
N THR A 123 -1.97 0.98 -6.92
CA THR A 123 -2.43 1.28 -8.28
C THR A 123 -1.30 1.19 -9.31
N GLN A 124 -0.12 1.75 -9.01
CA GLN A 124 1.06 1.66 -9.88
C GLN A 124 1.51 0.20 -10.09
N MET A 125 1.32 -0.65 -9.08
CA MET A 125 1.65 -2.08 -9.12
C MET A 125 0.54 -2.93 -9.75
N GLY A 126 -0.61 -2.34 -10.11
CA GLY A 126 -1.79 -3.04 -10.61
C GLY A 126 -2.37 -3.99 -9.55
N ILE A 127 -2.36 -3.59 -8.28
CA ILE A 127 -2.98 -4.28 -7.15
C ILE A 127 -4.25 -3.53 -6.78
N GLU A 128 -5.34 -4.26 -6.56
CA GLU A 128 -6.61 -3.69 -6.12
C GLU A 128 -6.51 -3.21 -4.67
N PHE A 129 -7.23 -2.14 -4.35
CA PHE A 129 -7.41 -1.68 -2.98
C PHE A 129 -8.88 -1.37 -2.67
N LEU A 130 -9.20 -1.39 -1.39
CA LEU A 130 -10.50 -1.00 -0.83
C LEU A 130 -10.27 0.02 0.28
N ALA A 131 -10.90 1.19 0.17
CA ALA A 131 -10.96 2.18 1.24
C ALA A 131 -12.27 1.98 2.04
N LEU A 132 -12.20 2.07 3.37
CA LEU A 132 -13.35 1.88 4.24
C LEU A 132 -13.94 3.21 4.74
N ALA A 133 -13.08 4.14 5.17
CA ALA A 133 -13.48 5.43 5.72
C ALA A 133 -13.27 6.60 4.75
N THR A 134 -12.41 6.44 3.74
CA THR A 134 -12.10 7.47 2.75
C THR A 134 -12.74 7.15 1.39
N PHE A 135 -12.77 8.14 0.47
CA PHE A 135 -13.25 7.93 -0.90
C PHE A 135 -12.27 7.20 -1.81
N GLY A 136 -11.08 6.87 -1.31
CA GLY A 136 -9.98 6.33 -2.10
C GLY A 136 -9.45 7.32 -3.15
N ILE A 137 -8.35 6.93 -3.82
CA ILE A 137 -7.81 7.75 -4.91
C ILE A 137 -8.58 7.51 -6.20
N LYS A 138 -8.79 8.59 -6.98
CA LYS A 138 -9.43 8.54 -8.30
C LYS A 138 -8.44 8.58 -9.45
N ARG A 139 -7.18 8.91 -9.18
CA ARG A 139 -6.11 9.08 -10.17
C ARG A 139 -4.78 8.64 -9.59
N LEU A 140 -3.96 8.00 -10.41
CA LEU A 140 -2.56 7.76 -10.09
C LEU A 140 -1.82 9.10 -10.08
N LEU A 141 -1.11 9.41 -8.99
CA LEU A 141 -0.33 10.62 -8.84
C LEU A 141 1.17 10.30 -8.90
N GLU A 142 1.87 10.93 -9.81
CA GLU A 142 3.34 10.95 -9.82
C GLU A 142 3.79 12.22 -9.11
N TRP A 143 4.55 12.08 -8.03
CA TRP A 143 5.02 13.20 -7.25
C TRP A 143 6.42 13.61 -7.68
N ILE A 144 6.66 14.93 -7.70
CA ILE A 144 7.97 15.53 -7.93
C ILE A 144 8.27 16.58 -6.87
N ARG A 145 9.55 16.91 -6.67
CA ARG A 145 9.95 18.09 -5.91
C ARG A 145 10.16 19.25 -6.86
N TYR A 146 9.90 20.46 -6.42
CA TYR A 146 10.13 21.68 -7.19
C TYR A 146 10.53 22.83 -6.30
N CYS A 147 11.27 23.78 -6.87
CA CYS A 147 11.59 25.03 -6.22
C CYS A 147 10.46 26.04 -6.45
N PRO A 148 9.83 26.61 -5.42
CA PRO A 148 8.77 27.61 -5.60
C PRO A 148 9.30 28.95 -6.15
N ALA A 149 10.61 29.26 -5.98
CA ALA A 149 11.21 30.49 -6.44
C ALA A 149 11.67 30.44 -7.91
N CYS A 150 12.50 29.45 -8.29
CA CYS A 150 13.03 29.35 -9.66
C CYS A 150 12.33 28.29 -10.53
N HIS A 151 11.31 27.62 -10.01
CA HIS A 151 10.47 26.61 -10.67
C HIS A 151 11.20 25.37 -11.19
N ARG A 152 12.48 25.18 -10.86
CA ARG A 152 13.23 23.97 -11.23
C ARG A 152 12.60 22.74 -10.59
N GLU A 153 12.45 21.69 -11.39
CA GLU A 153 11.92 20.41 -10.95
C GLU A 153 13.04 19.41 -10.63
N TYR A 154 12.80 18.58 -9.63
CA TYR A 154 13.69 17.56 -9.13
C TYR A 154 12.93 16.25 -9.00
N HIS A 155 13.64 15.13 -9.11
CA HIS A 155 13.05 13.82 -8.83
C HIS A 155 12.53 13.77 -7.40
N ALA A 156 11.46 13.00 -7.16
CA ALA A 156 10.85 12.87 -5.84
C ALA A 156 11.86 12.40 -4.77
N ASP A 157 12.76 11.47 -5.15
CA ASP A 157 13.79 10.88 -4.27
C ASP A 157 15.04 11.76 -4.10
N CYS A 158 15.01 13.01 -4.57
CA CYS A 158 16.12 13.93 -4.37
C CYS A 158 16.39 14.12 -2.87
N LYS A 159 17.63 13.83 -2.43
CA LYS A 159 18.02 13.90 -1.01
C LYS A 159 18.18 15.33 -0.50
N THR A 160 18.37 16.31 -1.40
CA THR A 160 18.54 17.71 -1.01
C THR A 160 17.20 18.31 -0.60
N LYS A 161 17.19 19.06 0.49
CA LYS A 161 16.01 19.80 0.94
C LYS A 161 15.89 21.15 0.24
N GLU A 162 17.00 21.69 -0.24
CA GLU A 162 17.11 23.01 -0.83
C GLU A 162 17.43 22.96 -2.33
N CYS A 163 16.99 23.97 -3.05
CA CYS A 163 17.26 24.15 -4.47
C CYS A 163 18.75 24.40 -4.70
N GLN A 164 19.39 23.59 -5.52
CA GLN A 164 20.82 23.72 -5.86
C GLN A 164 21.16 25.01 -6.64
N VAL A 165 20.14 25.74 -7.10
CA VAL A 165 20.34 26.98 -7.90
C VAL A 165 20.15 28.24 -7.07
N CYS A 166 19.13 28.30 -6.21
CA CYS A 166 18.77 29.51 -5.47
C CYS A 166 18.63 29.30 -3.95
N GLY A 167 18.93 28.12 -3.43
CA GLY A 167 18.90 27.82 -1.99
C GLY A 167 17.50 27.72 -1.36
N THR A 168 16.43 28.00 -2.11
CA THR A 168 15.06 27.93 -1.57
C THR A 168 14.66 26.49 -1.25
N GLU A 169 13.91 26.28 -0.16
CA GLU A 169 13.40 24.98 0.23
C GLU A 169 12.51 24.37 -0.85
N LEU A 170 12.73 23.08 -1.14
CA LEU A 170 11.99 22.35 -2.17
C LEU A 170 10.63 21.90 -1.64
N MET A 171 9.59 22.16 -2.41
CA MET A 171 8.23 21.72 -2.15
C MET A 171 7.85 20.52 -3.01
N ARG A 172 6.82 19.78 -2.61
CA ARG A 172 6.27 18.63 -3.34
C ARG A 172 5.01 19.05 -4.11
N LYS A 173 4.90 18.64 -5.37
CA LYS A 173 3.69 18.81 -6.18
C LYS A 173 3.42 17.56 -7.03
N PRO A 174 2.15 17.28 -7.40
CA PRO A 174 1.86 16.23 -8.37
C PRO A 174 2.33 16.66 -9.77
N ARG A 175 2.91 15.75 -10.51
CA ARG A 175 3.21 15.94 -11.94
C ARG A 175 1.90 15.99 -12.73
N ARG A 176 1.77 16.89 -13.69
CA ARG A 176 0.50 17.11 -14.43
C ARG A 176 0.05 15.97 -15.36
N THR A 177 0.79 14.89 -15.50
CA THR A 177 0.42 13.69 -16.25
C THR A 177 -0.43 12.75 -15.41
N ALA A 178 -1.71 13.03 -15.27
CA ALA A 178 -2.63 12.13 -14.57
C ALA A 178 -3.21 11.10 -15.55
N LYS A 179 -2.82 9.83 -15.42
CA LYS A 179 -3.59 8.72 -16.04
C LYS A 179 -4.86 8.53 -15.21
N ASN A 180 -6.02 8.67 -15.84
CA ASN A 180 -7.29 8.34 -15.20
C ASN A 180 -7.33 6.83 -14.91
N LEU A 181 -7.65 6.45 -13.67
CA LEU A 181 -7.98 5.07 -13.33
C LEU A 181 -9.29 4.71 -14.03
N LYS A 182 -9.25 3.69 -14.88
CA LYS A 182 -10.49 3.07 -15.38
C LYS A 182 -11.15 2.37 -14.18
N ARG A 183 -12.41 2.69 -13.93
CA ARG A 183 -13.28 1.97 -13.00
C ARG A 183 -13.63 0.59 -13.55
#